data_cf893a986ee5284408ea56cd9d5776a4
#
_entry.id   cf893a986ee5284408ea56cd9d5776a4
#
_cell.length_a   1.000
_cell.length_b   1.000
_cell.length_c   1.000
_cell.angle_alpha   90.00
_cell.angle_beta   90.00
_cell.angle_gamma   90.00
#
_symmetry.space_group_name_H-M   'P 1'
#
loop_
_entity.id
_entity.type
_entity.pdbx_description
1 polymer ?
#
loop_
_entity_poly.entity_id
_entity_poly.type
_entity_poly.pdbx_seq_one_letter_code
_entity_poly.pdbx_strand_id
1 'polypeptide(L)'
;MAILKPFECKVEVGGVALEEYEDEDTEQANTTTSLTKYVEAVSGANFGLKLTIQPGWTMQADFIAWYIDLDGKHCGGGVIKSESYDGSRSCTSVLYGVASGTGSDWTERKFRFADITIGEMPDDLNPEELKQQYEALGNISVKIWRMRLLEIKDHLEATRHDSLGVVSEKALKGQALSLSTE
;
A
#
# COMPACT_ATOMS: atom_id res chain seq x y z
N MET A 1 -14.29 -0.67 7.93
CA MET A 1 -12.90 -1.00 8.34
C MET A 1 -12.42 -2.20 7.55
N ALA A 2 -11.27 -2.10 6.90
CA ALA A 2 -10.66 -3.21 6.16
C ALA A 2 -10.11 -4.25 7.17
N ILE A 3 -10.95 -5.21 7.54
CA ILE A 3 -10.60 -6.26 8.52
C ILE A 3 -10.63 -7.61 7.84
N LEU A 4 -9.46 -8.22 7.71
CA LEU A 4 -9.29 -9.62 7.32
C LEU A 4 -8.70 -10.33 8.54
N LYS A 5 -9.57 -10.85 9.41
CA LYS A 5 -9.16 -11.39 10.73
C LYS A 5 -7.93 -12.30 10.63
N PRO A 6 -6.91 -12.07 11.46
CA PRO A 6 -6.80 -11.14 12.60
C PRO A 6 -6.27 -9.73 12.24
N PHE A 7 -6.10 -9.43 10.96
CA PHE A 7 -5.46 -8.22 10.48
C PHE A 7 -6.49 -7.12 10.20
N GLU A 8 -6.17 -5.92 10.60
CA GLU A 8 -6.90 -4.69 10.27
C GLU A 8 -5.93 -3.71 9.66
N CYS A 9 -6.26 -3.18 8.47
CA CYS A 9 -5.46 -2.15 7.82
C CYS A 9 -6.30 -0.87 7.70
N LYS A 10 -5.68 0.28 7.96
CA LYS A 10 -6.30 1.61 7.83
C LYS A 10 -5.39 2.56 7.10
N VAL A 11 -5.99 3.43 6.29
CA VAL A 11 -5.34 4.62 5.76
C VAL A 11 -5.60 5.78 6.72
N GLU A 12 -4.54 6.47 7.16
CA GLU A 12 -4.64 7.59 8.10
C GLU A 12 -4.06 8.86 7.49
N VAL A 13 -4.76 9.98 7.66
CA VAL A 13 -4.28 11.34 7.33
C VAL A 13 -4.19 12.14 8.63
N GLY A 14 -3.02 12.67 8.94
CA GLY A 14 -2.81 13.39 10.20
C GLY A 14 -3.04 12.55 11.46
N GLY A 15 -2.89 11.21 11.38
CA GLY A 15 -3.15 10.28 12.47
C GLY A 15 -4.63 9.92 12.68
N VAL A 16 -5.51 10.38 11.79
CA VAL A 16 -6.95 10.07 11.80
C VAL A 16 -7.25 9.11 10.65
N ALA A 17 -7.89 7.99 10.95
CA ALA A 17 -8.29 7.02 9.94
C ALA A 17 -9.34 7.63 9.01
N LEU A 18 -9.13 7.44 7.70
CA LEU A 18 -10.12 7.80 6.70
C LEU A 18 -11.36 6.91 6.81
N GLU A 19 -12.50 7.46 6.45
CA GLU A 19 -13.74 6.70 6.33
C GLU A 19 -13.64 5.72 5.17
N GLU A 20 -14.11 4.49 5.37
CA GLU A 20 -14.07 3.44 4.39
C GLU A 20 -15.46 3.14 3.86
N TYR A 21 -15.57 3.05 2.55
CA TYR A 21 -16.80 2.77 1.82
C TYR A 21 -16.74 1.38 1.18
N GLU A 22 -17.89 0.75 1.05
CA GLU A 22 -18.06 -0.48 0.29
C GLU A 22 -18.52 -0.12 -1.12
N ASP A 23 -18.04 -0.86 -2.11
CA ASP A 23 -18.61 -0.79 -3.45
C ASP A 23 -19.76 -1.81 -3.53
N GLU A 24 -20.95 -1.33 -3.81
CA GLU A 24 -22.15 -2.17 -3.93
C GLU A 24 -22.01 -3.18 -5.10
N ASP A 25 -21.18 -2.87 -6.10
CA ASP A 25 -20.94 -3.73 -7.25
C ASP A 25 -19.84 -4.80 -7.01
N THR A 26 -19.13 -4.75 -5.87
CA THR A 26 -17.97 -5.61 -5.59
C THR A 26 -18.25 -6.78 -4.63
N GLU A 27 -19.47 -7.32 -4.57
CA GLU A 27 -19.72 -8.57 -3.81
C GLU A 27 -18.76 -9.72 -4.21
N GLN A 28 -18.20 -9.68 -5.42
CA GLN A 28 -17.25 -10.67 -5.93
C GLN A 28 -15.78 -10.42 -5.54
N ALA A 29 -15.40 -9.24 -5.10
CA ALA A 29 -14.00 -8.90 -4.78
C ALA A 29 -13.58 -9.32 -3.36
N ASN A 30 -14.53 -9.49 -2.45
CA ASN A 30 -14.24 -9.87 -1.07
C ASN A 30 -14.23 -11.39 -0.92
N THR A 31 -13.06 -11.93 -0.58
CA THR A 31 -12.87 -13.37 -0.31
C THR A 31 -12.41 -13.56 1.14
N THR A 32 -12.22 -14.81 1.56
CA THR A 32 -11.61 -15.13 2.87
C THR A 32 -10.15 -14.67 2.99
N THR A 33 -9.51 -14.32 1.87
CA THR A 33 -8.09 -13.93 1.79
C THR A 33 -7.87 -12.56 1.17
N SER A 34 -8.93 -11.88 0.70
CA SER A 34 -8.84 -10.57 0.07
C SER A 34 -10.04 -9.71 0.45
N LEU A 35 -9.80 -8.44 0.72
CA LEU A 35 -10.82 -7.46 1.07
C LEU A 35 -10.48 -6.13 0.39
N THR A 36 -11.44 -5.57 -0.32
CA THR A 36 -11.34 -4.26 -0.96
C THR A 36 -12.26 -3.26 -0.27
N LYS A 37 -11.75 -2.06 -0.02
CA LYS A 37 -12.49 -0.91 0.52
C LYS A 37 -12.07 0.34 -0.23
N TYR A 38 -12.93 1.32 -0.26
CA TYR A 38 -12.65 2.62 -0.84
C TYR A 38 -12.47 3.65 0.27
N VAL A 39 -11.58 4.59 0.05
CA VAL A 39 -11.36 5.75 0.90
C VAL A 39 -11.39 7.01 0.04
N GLU A 40 -11.89 8.10 0.60
CA GLU A 40 -11.82 9.40 -0.08
C GLU A 40 -10.40 9.96 0.08
N ALA A 41 -9.70 10.13 -1.03
CA ALA A 41 -8.36 10.69 -1.04
C ALA A 41 -8.41 12.22 -0.83
N VAL A 42 -7.55 12.72 0.05
CA VAL A 42 -7.42 14.16 0.32
C VAL A 42 -6.23 14.69 -0.48
N SER A 43 -6.51 15.43 -1.56
CA SER A 43 -5.48 15.97 -2.46
C SER A 43 -4.36 16.68 -1.71
N GLY A 44 -3.12 16.35 -2.05
CA GLY A 44 -1.92 16.94 -1.45
C GLY A 44 -1.64 16.51 0.00
N ALA A 45 -2.50 15.71 0.64
CA ALA A 45 -2.25 15.26 2.00
C ALA A 45 -1.29 14.09 2.05
N ASN A 46 -0.40 14.10 3.05
CA ASN A 46 0.39 12.93 3.39
C ASN A 46 -0.49 11.92 4.14
N PHE A 47 -0.32 10.63 3.83
CA PHE A 47 -1.04 9.57 4.51
C PHE A 47 -0.10 8.53 5.13
N GLY A 48 -0.63 7.74 6.02
CA GLY A 48 0.03 6.58 6.59
C GLY A 48 -0.83 5.34 6.44
N LEU A 49 -0.16 4.19 6.41
CA LEU A 49 -0.80 2.89 6.43
C LEU A 49 -0.55 2.23 7.79
N LYS A 50 -1.63 1.92 8.49
CA LYS A 50 -1.60 1.32 9.82
C LYS A 50 -2.12 -0.10 9.76
N LEU A 51 -1.23 -1.05 10.01
CA LEU A 51 -1.56 -2.45 10.18
C LEU A 51 -1.67 -2.78 11.66
N THR A 52 -2.79 -3.36 12.08
CA THR A 52 -3.03 -3.81 13.44
C THR A 52 -3.33 -5.31 13.43
N ILE A 53 -2.63 -6.08 14.26
CA ILE A 53 -2.98 -7.47 14.58
C ILE A 53 -3.88 -7.44 15.82
N GLN A 54 -5.09 -7.95 15.68
CA GLN A 54 -6.09 -7.98 16.75
C GLN A 54 -5.71 -9.03 17.82
N PRO A 55 -6.07 -8.81 19.11
CA PRO A 55 -5.80 -9.78 20.16
C PRO A 55 -6.58 -11.09 19.95
N GLY A 56 -6.13 -12.15 20.64
CA GLY A 56 -6.75 -13.47 20.58
C GLY A 56 -6.28 -14.35 19.43
N TRP A 57 -5.33 -13.88 18.61
CA TRP A 57 -4.70 -14.68 17.57
C TRP A 57 -3.33 -15.21 18.02
N THR A 58 -2.96 -16.40 17.61
CA THR A 58 -1.63 -16.99 17.87
C THR A 58 -0.78 -16.90 16.62
N MET A 59 0.35 -16.20 16.71
CA MET A 59 1.29 -16.08 15.60
C MET A 59 2.10 -17.38 15.46
N GLN A 60 1.76 -18.20 14.47
CA GLN A 60 2.49 -19.43 14.12
C GLN A 60 3.58 -19.19 13.07
N ALA A 61 4.37 -18.12 13.27
CA ALA A 61 5.43 -17.70 12.38
C ALA A 61 6.46 -16.91 13.19
N ASP A 62 7.69 -16.78 12.69
CA ASP A 62 8.72 -15.99 13.35
C ASP A 62 8.42 -14.50 13.23
N PHE A 63 7.78 -14.11 12.11
CA PHE A 63 7.30 -12.75 11.88
C PHE A 63 6.19 -12.68 10.84
N ILE A 64 5.44 -11.59 10.91
CA ILE A 64 4.51 -11.14 9.86
C ILE A 64 5.23 -10.05 9.07
N ALA A 65 5.42 -10.30 7.76
CA ALA A 65 5.83 -9.26 6.83
C ALA A 65 4.60 -8.71 6.12
N TRP A 66 4.54 -7.41 5.95
CA TRP A 66 3.51 -6.76 5.16
C TRP A 66 4.16 -5.84 4.13
N TYR A 67 3.65 -5.92 2.92
CA TYR A 67 4.16 -5.22 1.76
C TYR A 67 3.11 -4.26 1.24
N ILE A 68 3.56 -3.11 0.78
CA ILE A 68 2.71 -2.04 0.26
C ILE A 68 3.04 -1.87 -1.21
N ASP A 69 2.01 -1.92 -2.04
CA ASP A 69 2.07 -1.49 -3.42
C ASP A 69 1.14 -0.27 -3.58
N LEU A 70 1.65 0.81 -4.14
CA LEU A 70 0.92 2.02 -4.50
C LEU A 70 0.90 2.15 -6.01
N ASP A 71 -0.28 2.36 -6.60
CA ASP A 71 -0.45 2.46 -8.06
C ASP A 71 0.22 1.30 -8.82
N GLY A 72 0.11 0.07 -8.28
CA GLY A 72 0.73 -1.12 -8.84
C GLY A 72 2.25 -1.25 -8.64
N LYS A 73 2.91 -0.27 -8.04
CA LYS A 73 4.36 -0.27 -7.77
C LYS A 73 4.65 -0.68 -6.33
N HIS A 74 5.61 -1.59 -6.15
CA HIS A 74 6.07 -1.97 -4.83
C HIS A 74 6.80 -0.81 -4.15
N CYS A 75 6.30 -0.41 -2.97
CA CYS A 75 6.82 0.72 -2.21
C CYS A 75 7.55 0.33 -0.92
N GLY A 76 7.65 -0.97 -0.61
CA GLY A 76 8.27 -1.42 0.61
C GLY A 76 7.29 -2.09 1.56
N GLY A 77 7.57 -2.05 2.86
CA GLY A 77 6.73 -2.73 3.84
C GLY A 77 7.31 -2.69 5.24
N GLY A 78 6.71 -3.47 6.14
CA GLY A 78 7.13 -3.59 7.52
C GLY A 78 7.15 -5.03 8.00
N VAL A 79 7.72 -5.21 9.17
CA VAL A 79 7.82 -6.52 9.82
C VAL A 79 7.36 -6.39 11.27
N ILE A 80 6.50 -7.31 11.70
CA ILE A 80 6.11 -7.50 13.10
C ILE A 80 6.68 -8.85 13.55
N LYS A 81 7.61 -8.82 14.49
CA LYS A 81 8.23 -10.03 15.05
C LYS A 81 7.30 -10.72 16.05
N SER A 82 7.35 -12.05 16.12
CA SER A 82 6.57 -12.84 17.09
C SER A 82 6.85 -12.43 18.54
N GLU A 83 8.07 -12.02 18.84
CA GLU A 83 8.47 -11.52 20.16
C GLU A 83 7.71 -10.24 20.60
N SER A 84 7.21 -9.47 19.62
CA SER A 84 6.47 -8.22 19.84
C SER A 84 4.96 -8.44 19.98
N TYR A 85 4.48 -9.67 19.82
CA TYR A 85 3.07 -10.01 19.86
C TYR A 85 2.81 -11.32 20.61
N ASP A 86 2.25 -11.19 21.79
CA ASP A 86 1.89 -12.32 22.67
C ASP A 86 0.43 -12.79 22.57
N GLY A 87 -0.35 -12.14 21.72
CA GLY A 87 -1.78 -12.43 21.54
C GLY A 87 -2.70 -11.81 22.60
N SER A 88 -2.17 -11.23 23.67
CA SER A 88 -2.99 -10.64 24.75
C SER A 88 -3.48 -9.24 24.39
N ARG A 89 -2.71 -8.51 23.61
CA ARG A 89 -2.99 -7.14 23.17
C ARG A 89 -2.87 -7.01 21.68
N SER A 90 -3.46 -5.95 21.13
CA SER A 90 -3.24 -5.59 19.73
C SER A 90 -1.78 -5.15 19.50
N CYS A 91 -1.21 -5.55 18.38
CA CYS A 91 0.09 -5.06 17.93
C CYS A 91 -0.11 -4.23 16.67
N THR A 92 0.49 -3.05 16.64
CA THR A 92 0.30 -2.08 15.56
C THR A 92 1.64 -1.69 14.96
N SER A 93 1.68 -1.65 13.62
CA SER A 93 2.79 -1.12 12.82
C SER A 93 2.25 -0.04 11.90
N VAL A 94 2.93 1.09 11.79
CA VAL A 94 2.52 2.21 10.93
C VAL A 94 3.67 2.58 10.00
N LEU A 95 3.35 2.80 8.72
CA LEU A 95 4.29 3.30 7.72
C LEU A 95 3.72 4.58 7.11
N TYR A 96 4.53 5.63 7.10
CA TYR A 96 4.19 6.94 6.53
C TYR A 96 4.92 7.23 5.22
N GLY A 97 5.81 6.35 4.82
CA GLY A 97 6.65 6.54 3.65
C GLY A 97 7.62 5.39 3.43
N VAL A 98 8.49 5.59 2.47
CA VAL A 98 9.54 4.64 2.08
C VAL A 98 10.91 5.23 2.41
N ALA A 99 11.70 4.46 3.15
CA ALA A 99 13.10 4.79 3.34
C ALA A 99 13.90 4.33 2.11
N SER A 100 14.71 5.21 1.55
CA SER A 100 15.61 4.92 0.45
C SER A 100 16.99 5.53 0.70
N GLY A 101 18.07 4.83 0.35
CA GLY A 101 19.41 5.33 0.55
C GLY A 101 20.45 4.21 0.58
N THR A 102 21.72 4.60 0.69
CA THR A 102 22.85 3.68 0.82
C THR A 102 23.82 4.20 1.88
N GLY A 103 24.36 3.30 2.68
CA GLY A 103 25.32 3.66 3.74
C GLY A 103 24.70 4.56 4.82
N SER A 104 25.19 5.77 4.99
CA SER A 104 24.69 6.77 5.94
C SER A 104 23.62 7.71 5.36
N ASP A 105 23.39 7.68 4.04
CA ASP A 105 22.55 8.64 3.33
C ASP A 105 21.16 8.05 3.11
N TRP A 106 20.36 8.00 4.19
CA TRP A 106 18.98 7.57 4.13
C TRP A 106 18.03 8.77 4.06
N THR A 107 17.06 8.69 3.16
CA THR A 107 15.96 9.63 3.03
C THR A 107 14.64 8.89 3.14
N GLU A 108 13.66 9.50 3.78
CA GLU A 108 12.28 9.01 3.82
C GLU A 108 11.43 9.83 2.87
N ARG A 109 10.79 9.17 1.90
CA ARG A 109 9.75 9.78 1.07
C ARG A 109 8.40 9.40 1.63
N LYS A 110 7.62 10.41 2.05
CA LYS A 110 6.28 10.19 2.62
C LYS A 110 5.30 9.81 1.53
N PHE A 111 4.35 8.93 1.88
CA PHE A 111 3.20 8.68 1.03
C PHE A 111 2.33 9.93 0.96
N ARG A 112 1.86 10.27 -0.22
CA ARG A 112 1.07 11.47 -0.47
C ARG A 112 0.03 11.20 -1.55
N PHE A 113 -1.19 11.70 -1.34
CA PHE A 113 -2.19 11.75 -2.38
C PHE A 113 -1.87 12.90 -3.32
N ALA A 114 -1.62 12.58 -4.59
CA ALA A 114 -1.27 13.55 -5.62
C ALA A 114 -2.39 13.70 -6.63
N ASP A 115 -2.51 14.89 -7.18
CA ASP A 115 -3.41 15.13 -8.30
C ASP A 115 -2.90 14.43 -9.56
N ILE A 116 -3.80 13.81 -10.30
CA ILE A 116 -3.46 13.21 -11.59
C ILE A 116 -3.36 14.33 -12.63
N THR A 117 -2.19 14.44 -13.26
CA THR A 117 -2.01 15.31 -14.41
C THR A 117 -2.30 14.55 -15.69
N ILE A 118 -3.37 14.92 -16.39
CA ILE A 118 -3.74 14.33 -17.68
C ILE A 118 -3.02 15.10 -18.79
N GLY A 119 -2.33 14.38 -19.66
CA GLY A 119 -1.60 14.93 -20.79
C GLY A 119 -1.68 14.08 -22.05
N GLU A 120 -1.08 14.55 -23.13
CA GLU A 120 -0.96 13.78 -24.37
C GLU A 120 0.03 12.63 -24.17
N MET A 121 -0.31 11.49 -24.76
CA MET A 121 0.55 10.30 -24.70
C MET A 121 1.74 10.47 -25.65
N PRO A 122 2.98 10.23 -25.21
CA PRO A 122 4.11 10.08 -26.10
C PRO A 122 3.87 8.96 -27.13
N ASP A 123 4.24 9.19 -28.39
CA ASP A 123 3.96 8.28 -29.50
C ASP A 123 4.73 6.94 -29.44
N ASP A 124 5.75 6.86 -28.58
CA ASP A 124 6.67 5.72 -28.45
C ASP A 124 6.28 4.71 -27.35
N LEU A 125 5.20 4.96 -26.59
CA LEU A 125 4.78 4.08 -25.51
C LEU A 125 3.77 3.03 -25.97
N ASN A 126 3.93 1.80 -25.47
CA ASN A 126 3.01 0.71 -25.73
C ASN A 126 1.67 0.94 -25.02
N PRO A 127 0.52 1.06 -25.75
CA PRO A 127 -0.78 1.35 -25.13
C PRO A 127 -1.26 0.28 -24.14
N GLU A 128 -0.88 -0.99 -24.33
CA GLU A 128 -1.31 -2.07 -23.45
C GLU A 128 -0.55 -2.08 -22.10
N GLU A 129 0.74 -1.79 -22.11
CA GLU A 129 1.54 -1.64 -20.88
C GLU A 129 1.05 -0.46 -20.06
N LEU A 130 0.75 0.66 -20.73
CA LEU A 130 0.16 1.83 -20.11
C LEU A 130 -1.20 1.53 -19.49
N LYS A 131 -2.05 0.79 -20.19
CA LYS A 131 -3.36 0.42 -19.68
C LYS A 131 -3.26 -0.37 -18.37
N GLN A 132 -2.35 -1.36 -18.30
CA GLN A 132 -2.12 -2.13 -17.07
C GLN A 132 -1.62 -1.25 -15.91
N GLN A 133 -0.73 -0.30 -16.19
CA GLN A 133 -0.26 0.64 -15.18
C GLN A 133 -1.40 1.54 -14.67
N TYR A 134 -2.28 1.98 -15.56
CA TYR A 134 -3.38 2.88 -15.20
C TYR A 134 -4.56 2.16 -14.53
N GLU A 135 -4.76 0.87 -14.76
CA GLU A 135 -5.73 0.06 -14.02
C GLU A 135 -5.37 -0.05 -12.53
N ALA A 136 -4.08 0.11 -12.19
CA ALA A 136 -3.62 0.10 -10.81
C ALA A 136 -3.61 1.48 -10.13
N LEU A 137 -3.87 2.58 -10.88
CA LEU A 137 -3.88 3.93 -10.36
C LEU A 137 -4.93 4.13 -9.27
N GLY A 138 -4.55 4.84 -8.21
CA GLY A 138 -5.38 5.05 -7.03
C GLY A 138 -5.52 3.81 -6.14
N ASN A 139 -4.86 2.71 -6.46
CA ASN A 139 -4.91 1.49 -5.67
C ASN A 139 -3.80 1.46 -4.61
N ILE A 140 -4.21 1.28 -3.36
CA ILE A 140 -3.32 0.96 -2.24
C ILE A 140 -3.50 -0.52 -1.93
N SER A 141 -2.49 -1.35 -2.21
CA SER A 141 -2.53 -2.78 -1.93
C SER A 141 -1.62 -3.12 -0.76
N VAL A 142 -2.17 -3.81 0.24
CA VAL A 142 -1.42 -4.30 1.40
C VAL A 142 -1.46 -5.81 1.39
N LYS A 143 -0.29 -6.43 1.23
CA LYS A 143 -0.12 -7.89 1.22
C LYS A 143 0.55 -8.34 2.50
N ILE A 144 -0.03 -9.33 3.18
CA ILE A 144 0.43 -9.81 4.49
C ILE A 144 0.88 -11.26 4.37
N TRP A 145 2.08 -11.53 4.83
CA TRP A 145 2.70 -12.85 4.76
C TRP A 145 3.17 -13.34 6.13
N ARG A 146 2.95 -14.62 6.40
CA ARG A 146 3.58 -15.32 7.54
C ARG A 146 4.92 -15.85 7.08
N MET A 147 5.99 -15.48 7.77
CA MET A 147 7.34 -15.83 7.35
C MET A 147 8.10 -16.53 8.49
N ARG A 148 8.94 -17.48 8.09
CA ARG A 148 9.90 -18.12 8.98
C ARG A 148 11.30 -17.71 8.60
N LEU A 149 12.13 -17.47 9.61
CA LEU A 149 13.54 -17.13 9.41
C LEU A 149 14.31 -18.41 9.08
N LEU A 150 14.79 -18.55 7.86
CA LEU A 150 15.65 -19.67 7.45
C LEU A 150 17.13 -19.29 7.59
N GLU A 151 17.49 -18.05 7.24
CA GLU A 151 18.86 -17.55 7.25
C GLU A 151 18.86 -16.01 7.32
N ILE A 152 19.80 -15.43 8.05
CA ILE A 152 20.00 -13.99 8.09
C ILE A 152 21.05 -13.64 7.03
N LYS A 153 20.68 -12.84 6.01
CA LYS A 153 21.61 -12.23 5.06
C LYS A 153 21.93 -10.81 5.49
N ASP A 154 23.24 -10.49 5.52
CA ASP A 154 23.74 -9.20 6.03
C ASP A 154 23.55 -8.00 5.08
N HIS A 155 22.88 -8.17 3.94
CA HIS A 155 22.72 -7.09 2.96
C HIS A 155 21.26 -6.83 2.62
N LEU A 156 20.81 -5.58 2.91
CA LEU A 156 19.59 -4.99 2.39
C LEU A 156 19.93 -4.15 1.16
N GLU A 157 19.36 -4.49 0.01
CA GLU A 157 19.41 -3.62 -1.17
C GLU A 157 18.28 -2.61 -1.13
N ALA A 158 18.60 -1.31 -1.29
CA ALA A 158 17.62 -0.27 -1.37
C ALA A 158 16.86 -0.31 -2.70
N THR A 159 15.54 -0.31 -2.63
CA THR A 159 14.68 -0.24 -3.82
C THR A 159 14.45 1.21 -4.23
N ARG A 160 14.63 1.53 -5.51
CA ARG A 160 14.39 2.86 -6.06
C ARG A 160 12.95 2.94 -6.57
N HIS A 161 12.23 3.96 -6.12
CA HIS A 161 10.85 4.24 -6.53
C HIS A 161 10.78 5.61 -7.22
N ASP A 162 10.23 5.64 -8.42
CA ASP A 162 10.00 6.86 -9.18
C ASP A 162 8.50 7.16 -9.24
N SER A 163 8.12 8.45 -9.29
CA SER A 163 6.72 8.87 -9.47
C SER A 163 6.19 8.47 -10.86
N LEU A 164 4.87 8.33 -10.99
CA LEU A 164 4.22 7.94 -12.26
C LEU A 164 4.38 8.99 -13.37
N GLY A 165 4.54 10.27 -13.04
CA GLY A 165 4.58 11.34 -14.03
C GLY A 165 3.20 11.67 -14.62
N VAL A 166 3.17 12.03 -15.91
CA VAL A 166 1.95 12.43 -16.63
C VAL A 166 1.18 11.20 -17.14
N VAL A 167 -0.11 11.18 -16.88
CA VAL A 167 -1.02 10.09 -17.27
C VAL A 167 -1.78 10.47 -18.53
N SER A 168 -1.89 9.56 -19.50
CA SER A 168 -2.60 9.81 -20.77
C SER A 168 -4.12 9.75 -20.58
N GLU A 169 -4.84 10.75 -21.13
CA GLU A 169 -6.30 10.78 -21.15
C GLU A 169 -6.92 9.56 -21.83
N LYS A 170 -6.28 9.04 -22.90
CA LYS A 170 -6.77 7.85 -23.62
C LYS A 170 -6.78 6.60 -22.77
N ALA A 171 -5.79 6.45 -21.87
CA ALA A 171 -5.69 5.29 -21.00
C ALA A 171 -6.69 5.33 -19.83
N LEU A 172 -7.16 6.52 -19.47
CA LEU A 172 -8.14 6.71 -18.38
C LEU A 172 -9.59 6.66 -18.86
N LYS A 173 -9.82 6.49 -20.16
CA LYS A 173 -11.17 6.55 -20.74
C LYS A 173 -12.05 5.44 -20.18
N GLY A 174 -13.07 5.83 -19.42
CA GLY A 174 -13.99 4.90 -18.75
C GLY A 174 -13.66 4.59 -17.29
N GLN A 175 -12.61 5.20 -16.73
CA GLN A 175 -12.24 5.08 -15.32
C GLN A 175 -12.56 6.37 -14.59
N ALA A 176 -13.14 6.26 -13.39
CA ALA A 176 -13.37 7.40 -12.49
C ALA A 176 -12.13 7.57 -11.59
N LEU A 177 -11.16 8.36 -12.04
CA LEU A 177 -9.94 8.64 -11.30
C LEU A 177 -9.84 10.13 -11.02
N SER A 178 -9.54 10.50 -9.77
CA SER A 178 -9.31 11.88 -9.37
C SER A 178 -7.91 12.14 -8.81
N LEU A 179 -7.29 11.14 -8.18
CA LEU A 179 -6.00 11.27 -7.49
C LEU A 179 -5.12 10.03 -7.73
N SER A 180 -3.80 10.22 -7.63
CA SER A 180 -2.80 9.14 -7.55
C SER A 180 -2.04 9.19 -6.22
N THR A 181 -1.16 8.22 -5.98
CA THR A 181 -0.23 8.23 -4.83
C THR A 181 1.17 8.68 -5.25
N GLU A 182 1.91 9.34 -4.36
CA GLU A 182 3.32 9.74 -4.50
C GLU A 182 4.24 9.02 -3.51
#